data_8e9e1adf1760976bbfd260e2849e1a99
#
_entry.id   8e9e1adf1760976bbfd260e2849e1a99
#
_cell.length_a   1.000
_cell.length_b   1.000
_cell.length_c   1.000
_cell.angle_alpha   90.00
_cell.angle_beta   90.00
_cell.angle_gamma   90.00
#
_symmetry.space_group_name_H-M   'P 1'
#
loop_
_entity.id
_entity.type
_entity.pdbx_description
1 polymer ?
#
loop_
_entity_poly.entity_id
_entity_poly.type
_entity_poly.pdbx_seq_one_letter_code
_entity_poly.pdbx_strand_id
1 'polypeptide(L)'
;SGEKDIPVSFLHQIAKHYGVELPALMFGYEPRMNSYFLTRKDKGVAVERTKAYKYQSLAAGFANRKADPFMVTVEPSAPEAPFTLNTHPGQEFNLVLEGSMHLRIGEKELVLNEGDSIIFDSTRPHGMKAIDRQVKFLAIIF
;
A
#
# COMPACT_ATOMS: atom_id res chain seq x y z
N SER A 1 10.41 -18.30 1.02
CA SER A 1 11.19 -18.44 -0.19
C SER A 1 11.55 -17.10 -0.79
N GLY A 2 12.57 -17.08 -1.63
CA GLY A 2 13.02 -15.87 -2.30
C GLY A 2 12.03 -15.30 -3.30
N GLU A 3 11.01 -16.05 -3.66
CA GLU A 3 9.99 -15.58 -4.58
C GLU A 3 8.94 -14.70 -3.93
N LYS A 4 8.91 -14.66 -2.60
CA LYS A 4 7.96 -13.82 -1.89
C LYS A 4 8.48 -12.41 -1.81
N ASP A 5 7.70 -11.47 -2.27
CA ASP A 5 8.02 -10.07 -2.09
C ASP A 5 7.85 -9.67 -0.63
N ILE A 6 8.65 -8.70 -0.19
CA ILE A 6 8.56 -8.16 1.15
C ILE A 6 7.37 -7.21 1.18
N PRO A 7 6.37 -7.43 2.06
CA PRO A 7 5.21 -6.55 2.15
C PRO A 7 5.61 -5.12 2.49
N VAL A 8 4.91 -4.14 1.95
CA VAL A 8 5.13 -2.72 2.26
C VAL A 8 5.01 -2.48 3.77
N SER A 9 4.06 -3.13 4.44
CA SER A 9 3.89 -3.01 5.88
C SER A 9 5.13 -3.43 6.65
N PHE A 10 5.81 -4.50 6.20
CA PHE A 10 7.04 -4.98 6.83
C PHE A 10 8.17 -3.96 6.67
N LEU A 11 8.35 -3.42 5.47
CA LEU A 11 9.36 -2.39 5.20
C LEU A 11 9.10 -1.13 6.02
N HIS A 12 7.84 -0.75 6.16
CA HIS A 12 7.44 0.40 6.98
C HIS A 12 7.80 0.18 8.44
N GLN A 13 7.56 -1.02 8.98
CA GLN A 13 7.89 -1.35 10.36
C GLN A 13 9.40 -1.31 10.59
N ILE A 14 10.19 -1.84 9.66
CA ILE A 14 11.65 -1.83 9.77
C ILE A 14 12.16 -0.39 9.76
N ALA A 15 11.71 0.43 8.83
CA ALA A 15 12.11 1.82 8.74
C ALA A 15 11.78 2.58 10.02
N LYS A 16 10.59 2.39 10.56
CA LYS A 16 10.15 3.03 11.80
C LYS A 16 10.99 2.58 12.99
N HIS A 17 11.29 1.28 13.08
CA HIS A 17 12.05 0.70 14.18
C HIS A 17 13.48 1.26 14.24
N TYR A 18 14.13 1.40 13.09
CA TYR A 18 15.50 1.89 13.03
C TYR A 18 15.61 3.39 12.79
N GLY A 19 14.48 4.10 12.77
CA GLY A 19 14.49 5.55 12.53
C GLY A 19 14.91 5.92 11.10
N VAL A 20 14.78 5.00 10.17
CA VAL A 20 15.16 5.18 8.77
C VAL A 20 13.89 5.37 7.94
N GLU A 21 13.91 6.34 7.03
CA GLU A 21 12.79 6.54 6.11
C GLU A 21 12.64 5.35 5.17
N LEU A 22 11.40 5.01 4.88
CA LEU A 22 11.10 3.87 4.01
C LEU A 22 11.84 3.92 2.66
N PRO A 23 11.90 5.05 1.95
CA PRO A 23 12.65 5.12 0.70
C PRO A 23 14.14 4.86 0.88
N ALA A 24 14.75 5.38 1.96
CA ALA A 24 16.16 5.14 2.22
C ALA A 24 16.43 3.65 2.44
N LEU A 25 15.55 2.97 3.18
CA LEU A 25 15.68 1.55 3.42
C LEU A 25 15.59 0.73 2.13
N MET A 26 14.68 1.10 1.23
CA MET A 26 14.46 0.36 -0.02
C MET A 26 15.41 0.74 -1.14
N PHE A 27 15.82 2.00 -1.21
CA PHE A 27 16.59 2.53 -2.33
C PHE A 27 18.02 2.93 -1.99
N GLY A 28 18.39 2.85 -0.71
CA GLY A 28 19.76 3.12 -0.27
C GLY A 28 20.14 4.60 -0.28
N TYR A 29 19.16 5.52 -0.19
CA TYR A 29 19.45 6.95 -0.10
C TYR A 29 18.49 7.65 0.83
N GLU A 30 18.91 8.81 1.35
CA GLU A 30 18.08 9.62 2.23
C GLU A 30 17.19 10.58 1.43
N PRO A 31 15.91 10.75 1.83
CA PRO A 31 15.07 11.79 1.26
C PRO A 31 15.66 13.18 1.51
N ARG A 32 15.60 14.07 0.53
CA ARG A 32 16.20 15.41 0.63
C ARG A 32 15.19 16.56 0.61
N MET A 33 13.99 16.32 0.09
CA MET A 33 12.96 17.36 0.03
C MET A 33 12.27 17.47 1.38
N ASN A 34 12.17 18.70 1.90
CA ASN A 34 11.55 18.93 3.19
C ASN A 34 10.45 20.00 3.18
N SER A 35 10.12 20.56 2.03
CA SER A 35 9.02 21.52 1.89
C SER A 35 7.89 20.95 1.06
N TYR A 36 8.21 20.28 -0.01
CA TYR A 36 7.23 19.59 -0.85
C TYR A 36 7.94 18.49 -1.64
N PHE A 37 7.12 17.58 -2.18
CA PHE A 37 7.62 16.57 -3.11
C PHE A 37 6.50 16.28 -4.11
N LEU A 38 6.76 16.54 -5.39
CA LEU A 38 5.78 16.33 -6.45
C LEU A 38 6.01 14.98 -7.13
N THR A 39 4.96 14.19 -7.23
CA THR A 39 4.97 12.96 -8.01
C THR A 39 3.98 13.12 -9.17
N ARG A 40 4.50 13.12 -10.39
CA ARG A 40 3.65 13.18 -11.59
C ARG A 40 2.91 11.86 -11.76
N LYS A 41 1.81 11.88 -12.52
CA LYS A 41 1.00 10.69 -12.77
C LYS A 41 1.87 9.54 -13.29
N ASP A 42 1.68 8.37 -12.71
CA ASP A 42 2.38 7.12 -13.05
C ASP A 42 3.90 7.16 -12.82
N LYS A 43 4.41 8.18 -12.12
CA LYS A 43 5.84 8.33 -11.84
C LYS A 43 6.20 8.02 -10.40
N GLY A 44 5.29 7.43 -9.64
CA GLY A 44 5.59 6.97 -8.29
C GLY A 44 6.69 5.92 -8.31
N VAL A 45 7.52 5.93 -7.26
CA VAL A 45 8.64 4.99 -7.17
C VAL A 45 8.10 3.60 -6.83
N ALA A 46 8.43 2.61 -7.66
CA ALA A 46 8.01 1.23 -7.42
C ALA A 46 8.67 0.72 -6.13
N VAL A 47 7.84 0.30 -5.18
CA VAL A 47 8.27 -0.15 -3.86
C VAL A 47 8.34 -1.66 -3.81
N GLU A 48 7.30 -2.31 -4.28
CA GLU A 48 7.16 -3.74 -4.26
C GLU A 48 6.36 -4.14 -5.48
N ARG A 49 6.68 -5.29 -6.06
CA ARG A 49 5.97 -5.78 -7.22
C ARG A 49 5.85 -7.28 -7.15
N THR A 50 4.62 -7.76 -7.22
CA THR A 50 4.34 -9.17 -7.48
C THR A 50 3.61 -9.27 -8.81
N LYS A 51 3.24 -10.48 -9.17
CA LYS A 51 2.38 -10.70 -10.33
C LYS A 51 1.00 -10.07 -10.15
N ALA A 52 0.51 -10.01 -8.90
CA ALA A 52 -0.84 -9.53 -8.59
C ALA A 52 -0.89 -8.10 -8.06
N TYR A 53 0.21 -7.59 -7.52
CA TYR A 53 0.23 -6.29 -6.84
C TYR A 53 1.36 -5.41 -7.35
N LYS A 54 1.07 -4.12 -7.44
CA LYS A 54 2.06 -3.10 -7.74
C LYS A 54 1.87 -1.94 -6.77
N TYR A 55 2.90 -1.61 -6.04
CA TYR A 55 2.90 -0.49 -5.10
C TYR A 55 3.82 0.59 -5.60
N GLN A 56 3.32 1.83 -5.65
CA GLN A 56 4.12 2.99 -6.04
C GLN A 56 4.04 4.04 -4.95
N SER A 57 5.18 4.36 -4.33
CA SER A 57 5.23 5.43 -3.34
C SER A 57 5.01 6.77 -4.02
N LEU A 58 4.15 7.60 -3.44
CA LEU A 58 3.85 8.92 -3.96
C LEU A 58 4.62 10.02 -3.23
N ALA A 59 5.31 9.68 -2.15
CA ALA A 59 6.03 10.66 -1.34
C ALA A 59 7.41 10.16 -0.93
N ALA A 60 8.03 9.31 -1.76
CA ALA A 60 9.29 8.65 -1.42
C ALA A 60 10.42 9.63 -1.09
N GLY A 61 10.45 10.79 -1.75
CA GLY A 61 11.51 11.76 -1.55
C GLY A 61 11.24 12.83 -0.51
N PHE A 62 10.12 12.74 0.22
CA PHE A 62 9.78 13.74 1.23
C PHE A 62 10.31 13.33 2.60
N ALA A 63 11.15 14.18 3.19
CA ALA A 63 11.78 13.90 4.47
C ALA A 63 10.80 14.02 5.63
N ASN A 64 10.93 13.12 6.61
CA ASN A 64 10.18 13.14 7.87
C ASN A 64 8.65 13.15 7.68
N ARG A 65 8.17 12.48 6.64
CA ARG A 65 6.73 12.42 6.38
C ARG A 65 5.99 11.68 7.49
N LYS A 66 4.77 12.15 7.78
CA LYS A 66 3.93 11.58 8.85
C LYS A 66 2.99 10.51 8.33
N ALA A 67 2.85 10.41 7.03
CA ALA A 67 2.01 9.43 6.37
C ALA A 67 2.71 8.97 5.10
N ASP A 68 2.47 7.71 4.71
CA ASP A 68 3.05 7.12 3.51
C ASP A 68 1.93 6.84 2.50
N PRO A 69 1.75 7.72 1.49
CA PRO A 69 0.77 7.49 0.44
C PRO A 69 1.32 6.60 -0.67
N PHE A 70 0.52 5.63 -1.09
CA PHE A 70 0.85 4.71 -2.17
C PHE A 70 -0.28 4.64 -3.19
N MET A 71 0.09 4.55 -4.46
CA MET A 71 -0.84 4.10 -5.49
C MET A 71 -0.70 2.59 -5.58
N VAL A 72 -1.79 1.87 -5.36
CA VAL A 72 -1.79 0.41 -5.37
C VAL A 72 -2.63 -0.08 -6.53
N THR A 73 -2.05 -0.98 -7.31
CA THR A 73 -2.72 -1.64 -8.42
C THR A 73 -2.80 -3.12 -8.12
N VAL A 74 -4.00 -3.68 -8.18
CA VAL A 74 -4.24 -5.10 -7.91
C VAL A 74 -4.85 -5.73 -9.15
N GLU A 75 -4.23 -6.81 -9.63
CA GLU A 75 -4.75 -7.59 -10.74
C GLU A 75 -5.81 -8.58 -10.24
N PRO A 76 -6.81 -8.89 -11.08
CA PRO A 76 -7.83 -9.84 -10.66
C PRO A 76 -7.25 -11.22 -10.41
N SER A 77 -7.84 -11.92 -9.44
CA SER A 77 -7.51 -13.30 -9.11
C SER A 77 -8.79 -14.14 -9.16
N ALA A 78 -8.63 -15.46 -9.09
CA ALA A 78 -9.78 -16.36 -9.05
C ALA A 78 -10.66 -16.03 -7.83
N PRO A 79 -11.99 -16.08 -7.97
CA PRO A 79 -12.88 -15.74 -6.83
C PRO A 79 -12.62 -16.56 -5.59
N GLU A 80 -12.22 -17.81 -5.74
CA GLU A 80 -11.92 -18.72 -4.64
C GLU A 80 -10.50 -18.56 -4.08
N ALA A 81 -9.68 -17.71 -4.68
CA ALA A 81 -8.32 -17.47 -4.18
C ALA A 81 -8.39 -16.88 -2.77
N PRO A 82 -7.53 -17.32 -1.85
CA PRO A 82 -7.53 -16.80 -0.50
C PRO A 82 -7.01 -15.36 -0.46
N PHE A 83 -7.46 -14.61 0.54
CA PHE A 83 -6.85 -13.32 0.84
C PHE A 83 -5.44 -13.54 1.40
N THR A 84 -4.51 -12.68 1.01
CA THR A 84 -3.22 -12.59 1.67
C THR A 84 -3.33 -11.51 2.73
N LEU A 85 -3.32 -11.92 4.00
CA LEU A 85 -3.54 -11.00 5.11
C LEU A 85 -2.22 -10.49 5.69
N ASN A 86 -2.19 -9.20 6.01
CA ASN A 86 -1.05 -8.53 6.61
C ASN A 86 -1.52 -7.67 7.77
N THR A 87 -0.58 -7.31 8.65
CA THR A 87 -0.82 -6.34 9.73
C THR A 87 0.33 -5.35 9.77
N HIS A 88 0.03 -4.15 10.22
CA HIS A 88 1.07 -3.16 10.54
C HIS A 88 0.53 -2.18 11.58
N PRO A 89 1.42 -1.49 12.31
CA PRO A 89 0.98 -0.51 13.30
C PRO A 89 0.25 0.65 12.69
N GLY A 90 -0.61 1.28 13.46
CA GLY A 90 -1.27 2.53 13.09
C GLY A 90 -2.58 2.32 12.36
N GLN A 91 -2.81 3.13 11.38
CA GLN A 91 -4.06 3.18 10.63
C GLN A 91 -3.77 3.21 9.14
N GLU A 92 -4.73 2.76 8.36
CA GLU A 92 -4.65 2.82 6.91
C GLU A 92 -5.94 3.40 6.35
N PHE A 93 -5.80 4.29 5.36
CA PHE A 93 -6.91 4.86 4.61
C PHE A 93 -6.83 4.36 3.16
N ASN A 94 -7.96 3.91 2.61
CA ASN A 94 -8.04 3.52 1.21
C ASN A 94 -9.13 4.31 0.50
N LEU A 95 -8.86 4.74 -0.72
CA LEU A 95 -9.83 5.36 -1.62
C LEU A 95 -9.75 4.66 -2.96
N VAL A 96 -10.84 4.03 -3.39
CA VAL A 96 -10.88 3.32 -4.67
C VAL A 96 -11.02 4.31 -5.82
N LEU A 97 -10.08 4.26 -6.76
CA LEU A 97 -10.03 5.16 -7.93
C LEU A 97 -10.55 4.49 -9.19
N GLU A 98 -10.29 3.20 -9.36
CA GLU A 98 -10.76 2.41 -10.50
C GLU A 98 -11.13 1.00 -10.06
N GLY A 99 -12.22 0.49 -10.61
CA GLY A 99 -12.65 -0.88 -10.36
C GLY A 99 -13.37 -1.05 -9.04
N SER A 100 -13.52 -2.30 -8.63
CA SER A 100 -14.15 -2.65 -7.37
C SER A 100 -13.21 -3.55 -6.58
N MET A 101 -13.10 -3.27 -5.29
CA MET A 101 -12.19 -3.94 -4.40
C MET A 101 -12.94 -4.74 -3.34
N HIS A 102 -12.53 -5.99 -3.16
CA HIS A 102 -13.00 -6.83 -2.07
C HIS A 102 -11.96 -6.72 -0.95
N LEU A 103 -12.36 -6.12 0.17
CA LEU A 103 -11.48 -5.87 1.32
C LEU A 103 -11.91 -6.75 2.49
N ARG A 104 -10.95 -7.44 3.08
CA ARG A 104 -11.17 -8.19 4.31
C ARG A 104 -10.42 -7.53 5.46
N ILE A 105 -11.10 -7.30 6.57
CA ILE A 105 -10.51 -6.77 7.81
C ILE A 105 -10.97 -7.68 8.94
N GLY A 106 -10.03 -8.42 9.54
CA GLY A 106 -10.39 -9.50 10.47
C GLY A 106 -11.26 -10.51 9.76
N GLU A 107 -12.47 -10.72 10.25
CA GLU A 107 -13.45 -11.62 9.63
C GLU A 107 -14.48 -10.89 8.79
N LYS A 108 -14.43 -9.55 8.76
CA LYS A 108 -15.37 -8.73 8.01
C LYS A 108 -14.90 -8.59 6.57
N GLU A 109 -15.80 -8.82 5.63
CA GLU A 109 -15.55 -8.62 4.21
C GLU A 109 -16.44 -7.52 3.67
N LEU A 110 -15.85 -6.61 2.91
CA LEU A 110 -16.51 -5.43 2.37
C LEU A 110 -16.20 -5.31 0.89
N VAL A 111 -17.14 -4.80 0.13
CA VAL A 111 -16.92 -4.43 -1.28
C VAL A 111 -16.90 -2.92 -1.36
N LEU A 112 -15.81 -2.37 -1.91
CA LEU A 112 -15.67 -0.94 -2.18
C LEU A 112 -15.68 -0.71 -3.67
N ASN A 113 -16.54 0.20 -4.11
CA ASN A 113 -16.64 0.60 -5.51
C ASN A 113 -15.89 1.91 -5.74
N GLU A 114 -15.76 2.33 -6.99
CA GLU A 114 -15.10 3.59 -7.32
C GLU A 114 -15.67 4.75 -6.50
N GLY A 115 -14.78 5.52 -5.87
CA GLY A 115 -15.14 6.64 -5.03
C GLY A 115 -15.39 6.30 -3.57
N ASP A 116 -15.53 5.01 -3.24
CA ASP A 116 -15.68 4.61 -1.84
C ASP A 116 -14.36 4.71 -1.11
N SER A 117 -14.43 5.05 0.16
CA SER A 117 -13.24 5.13 1.01
C SER A 117 -13.49 4.48 2.37
N ILE A 118 -12.42 4.10 3.02
CA ILE A 118 -12.46 3.50 4.34
C ILE A 118 -11.18 3.85 5.10
N ILE A 119 -11.31 4.05 6.40
CA ILE A 119 -10.17 4.10 7.31
C ILE A 119 -10.33 2.96 8.30
N PHE A 120 -9.24 2.27 8.61
CA PHE A 120 -9.32 1.14 9.52
C PHE A 120 -8.03 1.01 10.35
N ASP A 121 -8.17 0.25 11.44
CA ASP A 121 -7.07 -0.12 12.32
C ASP A 121 -6.25 -1.20 11.62
N SER A 122 -5.06 -0.83 11.16
CA SER A 122 -4.19 -1.72 10.38
C SER A 122 -3.49 -2.78 11.22
N THR A 123 -3.67 -2.78 12.53
CA THR A 123 -3.20 -3.88 13.39
C THR A 123 -4.10 -5.11 13.24
N ARG A 124 -5.32 -4.94 12.67
CA ARG A 124 -6.20 -6.05 12.33
C ARG A 124 -5.70 -6.71 11.04
N PRO A 125 -5.71 -8.05 10.97
CA PRO A 125 -5.36 -8.73 9.71
C PRO A 125 -6.23 -8.23 8.57
N HIS A 126 -5.61 -7.80 7.49
CA HIS A 126 -6.34 -7.24 6.36
C HIS A 126 -5.69 -7.60 5.04
N GLY A 127 -6.50 -7.63 4.00
CA GLY A 127 -6.05 -7.89 2.63
C GLY A 127 -7.15 -7.55 1.64
N MET A 128 -6.79 -7.44 0.37
CA MET A 128 -7.73 -7.06 -0.67
C MET A 128 -7.56 -7.92 -1.91
N LYS A 129 -8.63 -8.00 -2.69
CA LYS A 129 -8.64 -8.62 -4.01
C LYS A 129 -9.39 -7.73 -4.98
N ALA A 130 -9.00 -7.77 -6.24
CA ALA A 130 -9.71 -7.09 -7.31
C ALA A 130 -10.90 -7.95 -7.75
N ILE A 131 -12.05 -7.31 -8.00
CA ILE A 131 -13.26 -7.98 -8.46
C ILE A 131 -13.38 -7.77 -9.97
N ASP A 132 -13.39 -8.87 -10.72
CA ASP A 132 -13.59 -8.94 -12.18
C ASP A 132 -12.47 -8.31 -13.02
N ARG A 133 -11.99 -7.13 -12.66
CA ARG A 133 -10.96 -6.42 -13.41
C ARG A 133 -9.97 -5.76 -12.45
N GLN A 134 -8.90 -5.21 -13.00
CA GLN A 134 -7.90 -4.49 -12.25
C GLN A 134 -8.51 -3.40 -11.38
N VAL A 135 -8.02 -3.27 -10.15
CA VAL A 135 -8.40 -2.18 -9.26
C VAL A 135 -7.20 -1.28 -8.98
N LYS A 136 -7.46 0.02 -8.91
CA LYS A 136 -6.47 0.99 -8.43
C LYS A 136 -7.04 1.73 -7.26
N PHE A 137 -6.27 1.84 -6.20
CA PHE A 137 -6.70 2.60 -5.02
C PHE A 137 -5.52 3.34 -4.39
N LEU A 138 -5.85 4.45 -3.75
CA LEU A 138 -4.90 5.20 -2.94
C LEU A 138 -4.88 4.59 -1.56
N ALA A 139 -3.71 4.20 -1.08
CA ALA A 139 -3.51 3.73 0.29
C ALA A 139 -2.64 4.73 1.03
N ILE A 140 -3.09 5.19 2.19
CA ILE A 140 -2.29 6.05 3.05
C ILE A 140 -2.06 5.30 4.35
N ILE A 141 -0.79 5.06 4.67
CA ILE A 141 -0.37 4.37 5.89
C ILE A 141 0.16 5.41 6.86
N PHE A 142 -0.41 5.42 8.04
CA PHE A 142 -0.03 6.37 9.09
C PHE A 142 0.89 5.77 10.11
#